data_d21224be3be2826511ceddcfdcd633ff
#
_entry.id   d21224be3be2826511ceddcfdcd633ff
#
_cell.length_a   1.000
_cell.length_b   1.000
_cell.length_c   1.000
_cell.angle_alpha   90.00
_cell.angle_beta   90.00
_cell.angle_gamma   90.00
#
_symmetry.space_group_name_H-M   'P 1'
#
loop_
_entity.id
_entity.type
_entity.pdbx_description
1 polymer ?
#
loop_
_entity_poly.entity_id
_entity_poly.type
_entity_poly.pdbx_seq_one_letter_code
_entity_poly.pdbx_strand_id
1 'polypeptide(L)'
;MKKKPPVLRFPKPKKVAQPDERTWHNGGDIEIDLYARSLHKAAKTLITTLDLQPNPKTAWDACPVVLLYRHAVELHLKALVDEGSNFLKERTDPITLYKTHSLHWLAQIVCQIIKAVKWEGEFKCEGVASLADFSALVSALEALDPVAVAVQSRNRRPDAWVPSQLQPPKVLQIAKRLDGLLELLDVTADALATTWDQRPDLPDTIH
;
A
#
# COMPACT_ATOMS: atom_id res chain seq x y z
N MET A 1 -21.51 -51.12 -4.89
CA MET A 1 -21.34 -50.29 -3.71
C MET A 1 -20.33 -49.16 -4.04
N LYS A 2 -20.78 -47.93 -4.15
CA LYS A 2 -19.90 -46.78 -4.41
C LYS A 2 -19.29 -46.32 -3.09
N LYS A 3 -17.97 -46.43 -2.92
CA LYS A 3 -17.25 -45.90 -1.74
C LYS A 3 -17.34 -44.37 -1.73
N LYS A 4 -17.83 -43.80 -0.62
CA LYS A 4 -17.82 -42.35 -0.39
C LYS A 4 -16.37 -41.86 -0.34
N PRO A 5 -16.05 -40.70 -0.95
CA PRO A 5 -14.71 -40.14 -0.87
C PRO A 5 -14.36 -39.76 0.58
N PRO A 6 -13.07 -39.81 0.96
CA PRO A 6 -12.64 -39.48 2.31
C PRO A 6 -12.90 -37.99 2.58
N VAL A 7 -13.57 -37.70 3.70
CA VAL A 7 -13.78 -36.34 4.18
C VAL A 7 -12.49 -35.87 4.86
N LEU A 8 -11.76 -34.96 4.19
CA LEU A 8 -10.62 -34.28 4.77
C LEU A 8 -11.07 -33.42 5.96
N ARG A 9 -10.70 -33.84 7.17
CA ARG A 9 -10.94 -33.05 8.40
C ARG A 9 -9.70 -32.19 8.64
N PHE A 10 -9.80 -30.90 8.39
CA PHE A 10 -8.77 -29.94 8.80
C PHE A 10 -8.80 -29.80 10.34
N PRO A 11 -7.63 -29.79 11.03
CA PRO A 11 -7.59 -29.51 12.45
C PRO A 11 -8.16 -28.12 12.71
N LYS A 12 -9.00 -27.99 13.74
CA LYS A 12 -9.52 -26.67 14.16
C LYS A 12 -8.32 -25.78 14.49
N PRO A 13 -8.30 -24.54 13.99
CA PRO A 13 -7.23 -23.60 14.36
C PRO A 13 -7.22 -23.44 15.89
N LYS A 14 -6.05 -23.66 16.50
CA LYS A 14 -5.84 -23.31 17.91
C LYS A 14 -6.15 -21.83 18.04
N LYS A 15 -6.96 -21.44 19.05
CA LYS A 15 -7.11 -20.03 19.40
C LYS A 15 -5.73 -19.44 19.63
N VAL A 16 -5.23 -18.70 18.68
CA VAL A 16 -4.05 -17.85 18.86
C VAL A 16 -4.50 -16.79 19.86
N ALA A 17 -3.81 -16.65 20.99
CA ALA A 17 -4.04 -15.53 21.88
C ALA A 17 -3.91 -14.25 21.07
N GLN A 18 -4.91 -13.38 21.14
CA GLN A 18 -4.81 -12.08 20.51
C GLN A 18 -3.58 -11.38 21.13
N PRO A 19 -2.67 -10.85 20.32
CA PRO A 19 -1.56 -10.07 20.83
C PRO A 19 -2.13 -8.92 21.68
N ASP A 20 -1.52 -8.68 22.84
CA ASP A 20 -1.86 -7.54 23.69
C ASP A 20 -1.68 -6.26 22.86
N GLU A 21 -2.68 -5.37 22.85
CA GLU A 21 -2.70 -4.13 22.06
C GLU A 21 -1.46 -3.24 22.29
N ARG A 22 -0.74 -3.46 23.40
CA ARG A 22 0.48 -2.73 23.75
C ARG A 22 1.75 -3.19 23.02
N THR A 23 1.75 -4.36 22.41
CA THR A 23 2.92 -4.91 21.69
C THR A 23 3.11 -4.30 20.31
N TRP A 24 2.13 -3.58 19.77
CA TRP A 24 2.21 -2.95 18.45
C TRP A 24 3.02 -1.65 18.43
N HIS A 25 3.15 -0.96 19.58
CA HIS A 25 3.81 0.36 19.63
C HIS A 25 5.34 0.36 19.71
N ASN A 26 6.02 -0.78 19.97
CA ASN A 26 7.47 -0.80 20.16
C ASN A 26 8.27 -1.76 19.25
N GLY A 27 7.64 -2.50 18.36
CA GLY A 27 8.34 -3.42 17.44
C GLY A 27 7.62 -3.60 16.12
N GLY A 28 6.32 -3.25 16.05
CA GLY A 28 5.48 -3.46 14.87
C GLY A 28 5.80 -2.50 13.73
N ASP A 29 6.24 -1.29 14.03
CA ASP A 29 6.45 -0.24 13.03
C ASP A 29 7.65 -0.57 12.14
N ILE A 30 8.76 -1.02 12.72
CA ILE A 30 9.96 -1.46 11.98
C ILE A 30 9.64 -2.67 11.08
N GLU A 31 8.80 -3.60 11.54
CA GLU A 31 8.41 -4.77 10.76
C GLU A 31 7.51 -4.40 9.58
N ILE A 32 6.57 -3.46 9.75
CA ILE A 32 5.68 -2.99 8.68
C ILE A 32 6.47 -2.30 7.58
N ASP A 33 7.42 -1.45 7.95
CA ASP A 33 8.26 -0.74 7.01
C ASP A 33 9.18 -1.70 6.23
N LEU A 34 9.85 -2.62 6.90
CA LEU A 34 10.65 -3.67 6.26
C LEU A 34 9.80 -4.54 5.33
N TYR A 35 8.57 -4.83 5.71
CA TYR A 35 7.64 -5.59 4.88
C TYR A 35 7.22 -4.79 3.64
N ALA A 36 6.90 -3.51 3.80
CA ALA A 36 6.56 -2.62 2.70
C ALA A 36 7.71 -2.52 1.67
N ARG A 37 8.95 -2.29 2.14
CA ARG A 37 10.16 -2.29 1.30
C ARG A 37 10.38 -3.64 0.61
N SER A 38 10.10 -4.74 1.28
CA SER A 38 10.21 -6.09 0.68
C SER A 38 9.20 -6.31 -0.44
N LEU A 39 7.97 -5.86 -0.28
CA LEU A 39 6.93 -5.91 -1.31
C LEU A 39 7.30 -5.03 -2.52
N HIS A 40 7.82 -3.83 -2.28
CA HIS A 40 8.31 -2.95 -3.34
C HIS A 40 9.44 -3.62 -4.14
N LYS A 41 10.43 -4.20 -3.46
CA LYS A 41 11.53 -4.93 -4.10
C LYS A 41 11.02 -6.11 -4.93
N ALA A 42 10.05 -6.88 -4.42
CA ALA A 42 9.43 -7.97 -5.15
C ALA A 42 8.68 -7.48 -6.39
N ALA A 43 7.94 -6.36 -6.28
CA ALA A 43 7.26 -5.72 -7.40
C ALA A 43 8.24 -5.29 -8.50
N LYS A 44 9.35 -4.62 -8.13
CA LYS A 44 10.43 -4.23 -9.07
C LYS A 44 11.04 -5.45 -9.79
N THR A 45 11.23 -6.55 -9.09
CA THR A 45 11.76 -7.78 -9.68
C THR A 45 10.78 -8.38 -10.70
N LEU A 46 9.50 -8.45 -10.34
CA LEU A 46 8.47 -8.98 -11.23
C LEU A 46 8.24 -8.11 -12.45
N ILE A 47 8.24 -6.78 -12.30
CA ILE A 47 8.05 -5.87 -13.42
C ILE A 47 9.20 -5.98 -14.42
N THR A 48 10.43 -6.13 -13.96
CA THR A 48 11.60 -6.36 -14.83
C THR A 48 11.44 -7.67 -15.61
N THR A 49 10.97 -8.73 -14.95
CA THR A 49 10.70 -10.02 -15.61
C THR A 49 9.60 -9.89 -16.65
N LEU A 50 8.54 -9.13 -16.36
CA LEU A 50 7.44 -8.90 -17.28
C LEU A 50 7.88 -8.08 -18.51
N ASP A 51 8.74 -7.08 -18.32
CA ASP A 51 9.28 -6.22 -19.39
C ASP A 51 10.18 -7.01 -20.37
N LEU A 52 10.89 -8.00 -19.85
CA LEU A 52 11.77 -8.86 -20.66
C LEU A 52 11.02 -9.94 -21.46
N GLN A 53 9.73 -10.16 -21.22
CA GLN A 53 8.95 -11.14 -21.95
C GLN A 53 8.60 -10.63 -23.35
N PRO A 54 8.96 -11.36 -24.43
CA PRO A 54 8.71 -10.90 -25.81
C PRO A 54 7.24 -10.82 -26.18
N ASN A 55 6.35 -11.47 -25.44
CA ASN A 55 4.90 -11.41 -25.57
C ASN A 55 4.24 -11.70 -24.21
N PRO A 56 3.95 -10.70 -23.39
CA PRO A 56 3.11 -10.90 -22.21
C PRO A 56 1.72 -11.34 -22.69
N LYS A 57 1.44 -12.63 -22.50
CA LYS A 57 0.30 -13.30 -23.17
C LYS A 57 -1.06 -12.91 -22.63
N THR A 58 -1.12 -12.42 -21.39
CA THR A 58 -2.40 -12.04 -20.78
C THR A 58 -2.23 -10.86 -19.83
N ALA A 59 -3.26 -10.06 -19.66
CA ALA A 59 -3.27 -9.03 -18.63
C ALA A 59 -3.23 -9.62 -17.20
N TRP A 60 -3.53 -10.89 -17.02
CA TRP A 60 -3.40 -11.60 -15.75
C TRP A 60 -1.94 -11.73 -15.29
N ASP A 61 -0.98 -11.74 -16.20
CA ASP A 61 0.46 -11.78 -15.88
C ASP A 61 0.89 -10.49 -15.13
N ALA A 62 0.19 -9.38 -15.35
CA ALA A 62 0.44 -8.13 -14.67
C ALA A 62 -0.24 -8.01 -13.29
N CYS A 63 -1.25 -8.84 -12.99
CA CYS A 63 -1.99 -8.77 -11.73
C CYS A 63 -1.12 -8.91 -10.47
N PRO A 64 -0.17 -9.85 -10.39
CA PRO A 64 0.71 -9.96 -9.22
C PRO A 64 1.56 -8.70 -9.00
N VAL A 65 2.01 -8.05 -10.08
CA VAL A 65 2.76 -6.81 -10.02
C VAL A 65 1.91 -5.71 -9.40
N VAL A 66 0.69 -5.50 -9.93
CA VAL A 66 -0.25 -4.50 -9.42
C VAL A 66 -0.59 -4.74 -7.95
N LEU A 67 -0.82 -6.01 -7.57
CA LEU A 67 -1.12 -6.39 -6.20
C LEU A 67 0.02 -6.02 -5.24
N LEU A 68 1.26 -6.31 -5.62
CA LEU A 68 2.43 -6.00 -4.79
C LEU A 68 2.65 -4.49 -4.65
N TYR A 69 2.54 -3.73 -5.75
CA TYR A 69 2.62 -2.27 -5.68
C TYR A 69 1.51 -1.67 -4.82
N ARG A 70 0.27 -2.15 -5.01
CA ARG A 70 -0.87 -1.68 -4.22
C ARG A 70 -0.65 -1.90 -2.73
N HIS A 71 -0.19 -3.09 -2.37
CA HIS A 71 0.06 -3.42 -0.96
C HIS A 71 1.25 -2.64 -0.39
N ALA A 72 2.33 -2.49 -1.16
CA ALA A 72 3.47 -1.66 -0.76
C ALA A 72 3.03 -0.20 -0.52
N VAL A 73 2.28 0.40 -1.46
CA VAL A 73 1.74 1.77 -1.30
C VAL A 73 0.84 1.87 -0.07
N GLU A 74 -0.05 0.91 0.16
CA GLU A 74 -0.92 0.89 1.34
C GLU A 74 -0.12 0.96 2.64
N LEU A 75 0.92 0.12 2.77
CA LEU A 75 1.72 0.06 3.98
C LEU A 75 2.56 1.34 4.18
N HIS A 76 3.19 1.87 3.14
CA HIS A 76 3.91 3.14 3.24
C HIS A 76 2.99 4.32 3.58
N LEU A 77 1.77 4.35 3.02
CA LEU A 77 0.79 5.37 3.39
C LEU A 77 0.38 5.25 4.85
N LYS A 78 0.19 4.02 5.36
CA LYS A 78 -0.12 3.79 6.78
C LYS A 78 1.01 4.23 7.69
N ALA A 79 2.25 3.87 7.38
CA ALA A 79 3.43 4.30 8.13
C ALA A 79 3.52 5.84 8.17
N LEU A 80 3.36 6.50 7.02
CA LEU A 80 3.40 7.96 6.95
C LEU A 80 2.26 8.62 7.71
N VAL A 81 1.05 8.04 7.71
CA VAL A 81 -0.09 8.53 8.51
C VAL A 81 0.19 8.35 10.00
N ASP A 82 0.76 7.23 10.41
CA ASP A 82 1.09 6.99 11.82
C ASP A 82 2.11 8.00 12.32
N GLU A 83 3.26 8.15 11.65
CA GLU A 83 4.28 9.14 11.96
C GLU A 83 3.77 10.58 11.89
N GLY A 84 2.99 10.88 10.86
CA GLY A 84 2.51 12.24 10.59
C GLY A 84 1.27 12.66 11.38
N SER A 85 0.55 11.74 12.01
CA SER A 85 -0.70 12.04 12.75
C SER A 85 -0.48 13.05 13.88
N ASN A 86 0.71 13.08 14.46
CA ASN A 86 1.10 14.01 15.51
C ASN A 86 1.11 15.49 15.06
N PHE A 87 1.21 15.75 13.76
CA PHE A 87 1.17 17.10 13.18
C PHE A 87 -0.26 17.58 12.89
N LEU A 88 -1.25 16.70 13.00
CA LEU A 88 -2.66 17.02 12.78
C LEU A 88 -3.34 17.41 14.10
N LYS A 89 -4.39 18.24 14.00
CA LYS A 89 -5.22 18.61 15.16
C LYS A 89 -6.01 17.43 15.73
N GLU A 90 -6.44 16.54 14.84
CA GLU A 90 -7.19 15.33 15.18
C GLU A 90 -6.34 14.14 14.73
N ARG A 91 -5.94 13.31 15.68
CA ARG A 91 -5.20 12.08 15.39
C ARG A 91 -6.12 11.06 14.76
N THR A 92 -5.61 10.33 13.78
CA THR A 92 -6.29 9.16 13.26
C THR A 92 -6.25 8.05 14.30
N ASP A 93 -7.40 7.44 14.59
CA ASP A 93 -7.46 6.29 15.48
C ASP A 93 -6.66 5.10 14.87
N PRO A 94 -5.69 4.53 15.59
CA PRO A 94 -4.86 3.44 15.09
C PRO A 94 -5.67 2.24 14.59
N ILE A 95 -6.76 1.87 15.29
CA ILE A 95 -7.61 0.75 14.88
C ILE A 95 -8.24 1.01 13.51
N THR A 96 -8.71 2.23 13.27
CA THR A 96 -9.27 2.65 11.98
C THR A 96 -8.18 2.66 10.91
N LEU A 97 -6.98 3.14 11.22
CA LEU A 97 -5.85 3.16 10.30
C LEU A 97 -5.50 1.75 9.81
N TYR A 98 -5.33 0.79 10.72
CA TYR A 98 -4.94 -0.57 10.34
C TYR A 98 -6.06 -1.37 9.67
N LYS A 99 -7.33 -1.07 9.95
CA LYS A 99 -8.48 -1.73 9.32
C LYS A 99 -8.84 -1.18 7.95
N THR A 100 -8.41 0.03 7.60
CA THR A 100 -8.70 0.59 6.29
C THR A 100 -7.80 0.00 5.21
N HIS A 101 -8.39 -0.19 4.03
CA HIS A 101 -7.69 -0.62 2.82
C HIS A 101 -7.92 0.36 1.66
N SER A 102 -8.57 1.50 1.92
CA SER A 102 -8.78 2.55 0.93
C SER A 102 -7.52 3.41 0.80
N LEU A 103 -6.84 3.26 -0.33
CA LEU A 103 -5.68 4.06 -0.67
C LEU A 103 -6.07 5.53 -0.81
N HIS A 104 -7.25 5.80 -1.36
CA HIS A 104 -7.76 7.17 -1.52
C HIS A 104 -7.92 7.88 -0.17
N TRP A 105 -8.51 7.21 0.83
CA TRP A 105 -8.65 7.76 2.17
C TRP A 105 -7.30 8.04 2.83
N LEU A 106 -6.36 7.08 2.76
CA LEU A 106 -5.00 7.25 3.27
C LEU A 106 -4.28 8.43 2.59
N ALA A 107 -4.39 8.54 1.27
CA ALA A 107 -3.79 9.64 0.52
C ALA A 107 -4.35 11.01 0.91
N GLN A 108 -5.63 11.11 1.25
CA GLN A 108 -6.22 12.36 1.74
C GLN A 108 -5.60 12.80 3.07
N ILE A 109 -5.36 11.87 4.00
CA ILE A 109 -4.71 12.18 5.28
C ILE A 109 -3.26 12.59 5.05
N VAL A 110 -2.52 11.86 4.21
CA VAL A 110 -1.15 12.24 3.82
C VAL A 110 -1.11 13.66 3.26
N CYS A 111 -2.03 14.04 2.37
CA CYS A 111 -2.11 15.41 1.87
C CYS A 111 -2.33 16.44 2.99
N GLN A 112 -3.12 16.10 4.02
CA GLN A 112 -3.31 16.99 5.18
C GLN A 112 -2.03 17.12 6.01
N ILE A 113 -1.31 16.01 6.23
CA ILE A 113 -0.02 15.99 6.94
C ILE A 113 0.99 16.87 6.21
N ILE A 114 1.20 16.66 4.91
CA ILE A 114 2.15 17.42 4.09
C ILE A 114 1.84 18.93 4.12
N LYS A 115 0.55 19.31 4.07
CA LYS A 115 0.14 20.72 4.24
C LYS A 115 0.39 21.24 5.65
N ALA A 116 0.16 20.44 6.69
CA ALA A 116 0.38 20.85 8.07
C ALA A 116 1.86 21.14 8.37
N VAL A 117 2.77 20.32 7.78
CA VAL A 117 4.22 20.53 7.89
C VAL A 117 4.78 21.51 6.85
N LYS A 118 3.95 21.96 5.88
CA LYS A 118 4.32 22.90 4.79
C LYS A 118 5.37 22.36 3.83
N TRP A 119 5.29 21.08 3.50
CA TRP A 119 6.25 20.39 2.60
C TRP A 119 5.70 20.16 1.18
N GLU A 120 4.66 20.90 0.76
CA GLU A 120 4.09 20.73 -0.58
C GLU A 120 5.10 21.01 -1.70
N GLY A 121 6.09 21.86 -1.40
CA GLY A 121 7.17 22.21 -2.33
C GLY A 121 8.17 21.07 -2.52
N GLU A 122 8.46 20.32 -1.49
CA GLU A 122 9.45 19.25 -1.41
C GLU A 122 8.85 17.87 -1.75
N PHE A 123 7.54 17.67 -1.49
CA PHE A 123 6.84 16.40 -1.73
C PHE A 123 6.61 16.17 -3.23
N LYS A 124 7.71 15.83 -3.94
CA LYS A 124 7.76 15.64 -5.40
C LYS A 124 8.69 14.51 -5.80
N CYS A 125 8.30 13.79 -6.85
CA CYS A 125 9.16 12.81 -7.53
C CYS A 125 8.84 12.79 -9.03
N GLU A 126 9.53 11.94 -9.78
CA GLU A 126 9.23 11.74 -11.19
C GLU A 126 7.77 11.27 -11.37
N GLY A 127 6.98 12.03 -12.11
CA GLY A 127 5.55 11.75 -12.34
C GLY A 127 4.59 12.19 -11.22
N VAL A 128 5.10 12.86 -10.16
CA VAL A 128 4.32 13.49 -9.09
C VAL A 128 4.88 14.88 -8.84
N ALA A 129 4.32 15.89 -9.46
CA ALA A 129 4.75 17.29 -9.33
C ALA A 129 3.95 18.07 -8.28
N SER A 130 2.83 17.51 -7.81
CA SER A 130 1.92 18.15 -6.86
C SER A 130 1.15 17.11 -6.03
N LEU A 131 0.51 17.56 -4.93
CA LEU A 131 -0.41 16.72 -4.15
C LEU A 131 -1.62 16.26 -4.98
N ALA A 132 -2.02 16.99 -6.01
CA ALA A 132 -3.06 16.57 -6.92
C ALA A 132 -2.59 15.39 -7.79
N ASP A 133 -1.36 15.44 -8.32
CA ASP A 133 -0.77 14.33 -9.08
C ASP A 133 -0.58 13.09 -8.22
N PHE A 134 -0.15 13.28 -6.97
CA PHE A 134 -0.07 12.21 -5.96
C PHE A 134 -1.43 11.53 -5.76
N SER A 135 -2.47 12.30 -5.46
CA SER A 135 -3.82 11.78 -5.26
C SER A 135 -4.36 11.08 -6.51
N ALA A 136 -4.09 11.62 -7.70
CA ALA A 136 -4.50 11.01 -8.96
C ALA A 136 -3.79 9.67 -9.21
N LEU A 137 -2.48 9.58 -8.93
CA LEU A 137 -1.71 8.34 -9.09
C LEU A 137 -2.20 7.25 -8.12
N VAL A 138 -2.42 7.60 -6.86
CA VAL A 138 -2.95 6.66 -5.85
C VAL A 138 -4.35 6.19 -6.21
N SER A 139 -5.23 7.09 -6.67
CA SER A 139 -6.58 6.74 -7.13
C SER A 139 -6.55 5.85 -8.38
N ALA A 140 -5.63 6.09 -9.30
CA ALA A 140 -5.44 5.23 -10.46
C ALA A 140 -5.01 3.82 -10.06
N LEU A 141 -4.13 3.69 -9.06
CA LEU A 141 -3.71 2.40 -8.51
C LEU A 141 -4.87 1.68 -7.80
N GLU A 142 -5.68 2.40 -7.01
CA GLU A 142 -6.86 1.83 -6.34
C GLU A 142 -7.87 1.28 -7.36
N ALA A 143 -8.07 1.97 -8.47
CA ALA A 143 -8.95 1.53 -9.56
C ALA A 143 -8.44 0.27 -10.30
N LEU A 144 -7.17 -0.07 -10.17
CA LEU A 144 -6.56 -1.26 -10.76
C LEU A 144 -6.67 -2.51 -9.87
N ASP A 145 -7.43 -2.49 -8.77
CA ASP A 145 -7.52 -3.61 -7.82
C ASP A 145 -7.86 -4.93 -8.56
N PRO A 146 -6.91 -5.89 -8.65
CA PRO A 146 -7.13 -7.15 -9.38
C PRO A 146 -8.20 -8.02 -8.73
N VAL A 147 -8.43 -7.88 -7.41
CA VAL A 147 -9.44 -8.65 -6.67
C VAL A 147 -10.83 -8.13 -7.01
N ALA A 148 -11.03 -6.82 -7.02
CA ALA A 148 -12.30 -6.22 -7.46
C ALA A 148 -12.60 -6.58 -8.92
N VAL A 149 -11.58 -6.58 -9.77
CA VAL A 149 -11.66 -7.02 -11.16
C VAL A 149 -12.08 -8.49 -11.28
N ALA A 150 -11.45 -9.39 -10.51
CA ALA A 150 -11.76 -10.82 -10.53
C ALA A 150 -13.19 -11.10 -10.01
N VAL A 151 -13.65 -10.40 -8.99
CA VAL A 151 -15.01 -10.54 -8.46
C VAL A 151 -16.05 -10.05 -9.46
N GLN A 152 -15.82 -8.92 -10.13
CA GLN A 152 -16.71 -8.40 -11.16
C GLN A 152 -16.78 -9.31 -12.41
N SER A 153 -15.65 -9.98 -12.76
CA SER A 153 -15.60 -10.90 -13.90
C SER A 153 -16.37 -12.19 -13.68
N ARG A 154 -16.61 -12.58 -12.43
CA ARG A 154 -17.37 -13.78 -12.05
C ARG A 154 -18.82 -13.78 -12.61
N ASN A 155 -19.38 -12.60 -12.84
CA ASN A 155 -20.73 -12.39 -13.35
C ASN A 155 -20.79 -12.14 -14.86
N ARG A 156 -19.65 -12.16 -15.58
CA ARG A 156 -19.55 -11.94 -17.02
C ARG A 156 -18.84 -13.11 -17.70
N ARG A 157 -19.10 -13.32 -19.01
CA ARG A 157 -18.50 -14.40 -19.78
C ARG A 157 -16.97 -14.32 -19.74
N PRO A 158 -16.27 -15.48 -19.56
CA PRO A 158 -14.81 -15.51 -19.33
C PRO A 158 -13.97 -14.85 -20.41
N ASP A 159 -14.47 -14.76 -21.63
CA ASP A 159 -13.70 -14.36 -22.82
C ASP A 159 -13.71 -12.86 -23.11
N ALA A 160 -14.46 -12.07 -22.35
CA ALA A 160 -14.80 -10.71 -22.80
C ALA A 160 -14.17 -9.60 -21.96
N TRP A 161 -13.49 -9.89 -20.83
CA TRP A 161 -13.15 -8.79 -19.94
C TRP A 161 -11.84 -8.94 -19.17
N VAL A 162 -10.80 -8.44 -19.76
CA VAL A 162 -9.63 -7.96 -19.01
C VAL A 162 -9.65 -6.45 -19.09
N PRO A 163 -9.62 -5.72 -17.99
CA PRO A 163 -9.55 -4.27 -18.04
C PRO A 163 -8.39 -3.84 -18.92
N SER A 164 -8.67 -2.95 -19.88
CA SER A 164 -7.62 -2.39 -20.74
C SER A 164 -6.49 -1.71 -19.96
N GLN A 165 -6.74 -1.42 -18.67
CA GLN A 165 -5.78 -0.85 -17.72
C GLN A 165 -4.75 -1.86 -17.20
N LEU A 166 -5.07 -3.17 -17.15
CA LEU A 166 -4.16 -4.23 -16.74
C LEU A 166 -3.28 -4.73 -17.90
N GLN A 167 -3.33 -4.10 -19.06
CA GLN A 167 -2.41 -4.45 -20.13
C GLN A 167 -0.97 -4.14 -19.73
N PRO A 168 -0.02 -5.04 -19.98
CA PRO A 168 1.36 -4.93 -19.53
C PRO A 168 2.01 -3.58 -19.82
N PRO A 169 1.90 -2.95 -21.01
CA PRO A 169 2.50 -1.64 -21.26
C PRO A 169 1.99 -0.53 -20.33
N LYS A 170 0.71 -0.57 -19.97
CA LYS A 170 0.13 0.42 -19.04
C LYS A 170 0.58 0.16 -17.60
N VAL A 171 0.66 -1.11 -17.20
CA VAL A 171 1.17 -1.49 -15.88
C VAL A 171 2.64 -1.10 -15.76
N LEU A 172 3.46 -1.32 -16.78
CA LEU A 172 4.86 -0.88 -16.82
C LEU A 172 5.00 0.63 -16.64
N GLN A 173 4.15 1.40 -17.33
CA GLN A 173 4.16 2.86 -17.21
C GLN A 173 3.78 3.35 -15.81
N ILE A 174 2.75 2.73 -15.20
CA ILE A 174 2.33 3.07 -13.84
C ILE A 174 3.39 2.63 -12.83
N ALA A 175 3.99 1.45 -12.99
CA ALA A 175 5.01 0.92 -12.10
C ALA A 175 6.22 1.86 -11.96
N LYS A 176 6.72 2.43 -13.06
CA LYS A 176 7.82 3.42 -13.03
C LYS A 176 7.48 4.63 -12.16
N ARG A 177 6.23 5.12 -12.22
CA ARG A 177 5.78 6.23 -11.39
C ARG A 177 5.61 5.81 -9.92
N LEU A 178 5.17 4.56 -9.69
CA LEU A 178 5.01 4.02 -8.34
C LEU A 178 6.34 3.77 -7.65
N ASP A 179 7.40 3.41 -8.38
CA ASP A 179 8.74 3.30 -7.83
C ASP A 179 9.21 4.63 -7.21
N GLY A 180 9.11 5.72 -7.97
CA GLY A 180 9.46 7.05 -7.46
C GLY A 180 8.55 7.51 -6.31
N LEU A 181 7.25 7.17 -6.37
CA LEU A 181 6.32 7.47 -5.28
C LEU A 181 6.69 6.72 -3.99
N LEU A 182 6.97 5.43 -4.06
CA LEU A 182 7.32 4.62 -2.88
C LEU A 182 8.61 5.10 -2.22
N GLU A 183 9.62 5.47 -3.01
CA GLU A 183 10.85 6.09 -2.51
C GLU A 183 10.57 7.46 -1.84
N LEU A 184 9.66 8.27 -2.41
CA LEU A 184 9.24 9.53 -1.80
C LEU A 184 8.52 9.33 -0.47
N LEU A 185 7.59 8.35 -0.39
CA LEU A 185 6.83 8.05 0.83
C LEU A 185 7.75 7.59 1.95
N ASP A 186 8.72 6.73 1.62
CA ASP A 186 9.72 6.19 2.54
C ASP A 186 10.55 7.32 3.17
N VAL A 187 11.18 8.15 2.33
CA VAL A 187 11.99 9.30 2.80
C VAL A 187 11.14 10.31 3.58
N THR A 188 9.86 10.49 3.20
CA THR A 188 8.97 11.42 3.89
C THR A 188 8.60 10.92 5.28
N ALA A 189 8.37 9.63 5.47
CA ALA A 189 8.10 9.04 6.78
C ALA A 189 9.31 9.21 7.72
N ASP A 190 10.52 8.88 7.25
CA ASP A 190 11.77 9.07 8.00
C ASP A 190 11.97 10.55 8.40
N ALA A 191 11.66 11.48 7.50
CA ALA A 191 11.77 12.92 7.77
C ALA A 191 10.75 13.40 8.80
N LEU A 192 9.53 12.89 8.80
CA LEU A 192 8.49 13.21 9.78
C LEU A 192 8.88 12.72 11.17
N ALA A 193 9.35 11.48 11.30
CA ALA A 193 9.84 10.93 12.56
C ALA A 193 10.97 11.80 13.14
N THR A 194 11.99 12.13 12.33
CA THR A 194 13.09 12.99 12.74
C THR A 194 12.63 14.39 13.15
N THR A 195 11.67 14.98 12.44
CA THR A 195 11.15 16.33 12.73
C THR A 195 10.35 16.36 14.02
N TRP A 196 9.65 15.27 14.32
CA TRP A 196 8.90 15.13 15.57
C TRP A 196 9.84 15.07 16.78
N ASP A 197 10.88 14.24 16.71
CA ASP A 197 11.87 14.07 17.78
C ASP A 197 12.67 15.33 18.11
N GLN A 198 12.82 16.25 17.14
CA GLN A 198 13.55 17.51 17.30
C GLN A 198 12.69 18.66 17.85
N ARG A 199 11.41 18.47 18.18
CA ARG A 199 10.56 19.53 18.74
C ARG A 199 10.90 19.81 20.21
N PRO A 200 11.34 21.04 20.56
CA PRO A 200 11.79 21.38 21.90
C PRO A 200 10.69 21.52 22.96
N ASP A 201 9.42 21.53 22.56
CA ASP A 201 8.28 21.95 23.39
C ASP A 201 7.31 20.83 23.80
N LEU A 202 7.70 19.56 23.64
CA LEU A 202 6.87 18.48 24.15
C LEU A 202 7.18 18.28 25.64
N PRO A 203 6.19 18.49 26.54
CA PRO A 203 6.31 17.99 27.91
C PRO A 203 6.47 16.46 27.82
N ASP A 204 7.44 15.93 28.58
CA ASP A 204 7.66 14.49 28.74
C ASP A 204 6.31 13.80 28.92
N THR A 205 5.80 13.20 27.86
CA THR A 205 4.51 12.55 27.88
C THR A 205 4.66 11.26 28.68
N ILE A 206 4.14 11.33 29.87
CA ILE A 206 3.83 10.31 30.85
C ILE A 206 3.73 8.93 30.15
N HIS A 207 4.70 8.08 30.52
CA HIS A 207 4.69 6.64 30.28
C HIS A 207 3.58 5.92 31.07
#